data_f7cc8e83d32588022eef09b543d2e009
#
_entry.id   f7cc8e83d32588022eef09b543d2e009
#
_cell.length_a   1.000
_cell.length_b   1.000
_cell.length_c   1.000
_cell.angle_alpha   90.00
_cell.angle_beta   90.00
_cell.angle_gamma   90.00
#
_symmetry.space_group_name_H-M   'P 1'
#
loop_
_entity.id
_entity.type
_entity.pdbx_description
1 polymer ?
#
loop_
_entity_poly.entity_id
_entity_poly.type
_entity_poly.pdbx_seq_one_letter_code
_entity_poly.pdbx_strand_id
1 'polypeptide(L)'
;MRVVFVPWAASELSVLGGFTDTAIYCLEQSLAAKVTLDPDTAHPDLLVSADRRRGRWGDTRQDLPDNPERFDTVPCVLGCEGFTSGRHYWEVEVGVEAMGVCAVGVARQSVRRKGQIRPNPEEGIWAVPCSEDQSRALTSPGQSTPVSPSRAPCRIRVYLDYDGGRGAFFDAGRGDPILTFLRAAFAGERIRPLFWVGVSVRLL
;
A
#
# COMPACT_ATOMS: atom_id res chain seq x y z
N MET A 1 16.22 -10.29 0.71
CA MET A 1 14.84 -10.81 0.84
C MET A 1 14.34 -11.17 -0.56
N ARG A 2 13.92 -12.40 -0.80
CA ARG A 2 13.34 -12.78 -2.08
C ARG A 2 11.89 -12.33 -2.09
N VAL A 3 11.53 -11.39 -2.95
CA VAL A 3 10.13 -11.21 -3.35
C VAL A 3 9.82 -12.40 -4.25
N VAL A 4 9.13 -13.38 -3.71
CA VAL A 4 8.67 -14.53 -4.47
C VAL A 4 7.24 -14.22 -4.84
N PHE A 5 6.99 -14.04 -6.14
CA PHE A 5 5.66 -14.19 -6.68
C PHE A 5 5.32 -15.69 -6.55
N VAL A 6 4.71 -16.06 -5.47
CA VAL A 6 4.02 -17.32 -5.38
C VAL A 6 2.58 -16.97 -5.79
N PRO A 7 2.09 -17.47 -6.94
CA PRO A 7 0.66 -17.52 -7.11
C PRO A 7 0.17 -18.23 -5.86
N TRP A 8 -0.63 -17.55 -5.08
CA TRP A 8 -1.09 -18.06 -3.80
C TRP A 8 -1.68 -19.44 -4.06
N ALA A 9 -0.99 -20.45 -3.56
CA ALA A 9 -1.49 -21.80 -3.31
C ALA A 9 -2.07 -22.61 -4.45
N ALA A 10 -1.30 -22.92 -5.42
CA ALA A 10 -1.57 -24.17 -6.13
C ALA A 10 -1.13 -25.43 -5.35
N SER A 11 -0.41 -25.31 -4.22
CA SER A 11 0.15 -26.46 -3.52
C SER A 11 -0.49 -26.84 -2.18
N GLU A 12 -1.33 -25.97 -1.57
CA GLU A 12 -1.97 -26.32 -0.29
C GLU A 12 -3.51 -26.27 -0.30
N LEU A 13 -4.14 -25.80 -1.38
CA LEU A 13 -5.59 -25.74 -1.54
C LEU A 13 -6.09 -26.46 -2.78
N SER A 14 -5.46 -27.56 -3.18
CA SER A 14 -5.88 -28.35 -4.35
C SER A 14 -7.14 -29.16 -4.15
N VAL A 15 -8.01 -28.83 -3.21
CA VAL A 15 -9.25 -29.59 -2.95
C VAL A 15 -10.53 -28.83 -3.22
N LEU A 16 -10.54 -27.48 -3.30
CA LEU A 16 -11.79 -26.74 -3.59
C LEU A 16 -11.51 -25.45 -4.37
N GLY A 17 -11.81 -25.48 -5.63
CA GLY A 17 -12.26 -24.41 -6.52
C GLY A 17 -11.74 -22.97 -6.38
N GLY A 18 -10.98 -22.47 -7.36
CA GLY A 18 -10.98 -21.08 -7.80
C GLY A 18 -10.25 -20.02 -6.96
N PHE A 19 -9.54 -19.12 -7.63
CA PHE A 19 -8.83 -17.94 -7.08
C PHE A 19 -9.68 -17.00 -6.22
N THR A 20 -10.99 -17.07 -6.30
CA THR A 20 -11.96 -16.33 -5.48
C THR A 20 -11.96 -16.76 -4.01
N ASP A 21 -11.69 -18.02 -3.71
CA ASP A 21 -11.78 -18.56 -2.35
C ASP A 21 -10.64 -18.10 -1.45
N THR A 22 -9.46 -17.86 -2.00
CA THR A 22 -8.29 -17.42 -1.22
C THR A 22 -8.44 -15.98 -0.73
N ALA A 23 -8.96 -15.09 -1.57
CA ALA A 23 -9.25 -13.72 -1.17
C ALA A 23 -10.36 -13.68 -0.11
N ILE A 24 -11.37 -14.51 -0.25
CA ILE A 24 -12.48 -14.67 0.71
C ILE A 24 -11.94 -15.24 2.03
N TYR A 25 -11.13 -16.29 2.01
CA TYR A 25 -10.56 -16.90 3.21
C TYR A 25 -9.67 -15.95 4.00
N CYS A 26 -8.85 -15.11 3.32
CA CYS A 26 -8.05 -14.08 3.97
C CYS A 26 -8.91 -13.03 4.66
N LEU A 27 -10.08 -12.70 4.09
CA LEU A 27 -10.99 -11.69 4.63
C LEU A 27 -11.81 -12.19 5.82
N GLU A 28 -12.26 -13.43 5.81
CA GLU A 28 -13.09 -14.01 6.88
C GLU A 28 -12.37 -14.04 8.23
N GLN A 29 -11.04 -14.03 8.24
CA GLN A 29 -10.22 -14.05 9.45
C GLN A 29 -9.56 -12.72 9.79
N SER A 30 -9.88 -11.64 9.08
CA SER A 30 -9.28 -10.34 9.25
C SER A 30 -10.27 -9.28 9.70
N LEU A 31 -9.79 -8.29 10.45
CA LEU A 31 -10.59 -7.16 10.89
C LEU A 31 -10.51 -6.03 9.87
N ALA A 32 -11.68 -5.52 9.46
CA ALA A 32 -11.76 -4.30 8.67
C ALA A 32 -11.19 -3.13 9.47
N ALA A 33 -10.09 -2.56 9.00
CA ALA A 33 -9.45 -1.42 9.65
C ALA A 33 -10.06 -0.11 9.15
N LYS A 34 -10.48 0.75 10.08
CA LYS A 34 -10.93 2.12 9.77
C LYS A 34 -9.70 3.02 9.63
N VAL A 35 -9.06 2.96 8.47
CA VAL A 35 -7.86 3.75 8.19
C VAL A 35 -8.24 5.19 7.91
N THR A 36 -7.47 6.12 8.48
CA THR A 36 -7.53 7.56 8.21
C THR A 36 -6.15 8.11 7.91
N LEU A 37 -6.06 9.19 7.14
CA LEU A 37 -4.78 9.83 6.81
C LEU A 37 -4.29 10.69 7.97
N ASP A 38 -2.97 10.68 8.19
CA ASP A 38 -2.32 11.47 9.23
C ASP A 38 -1.76 12.78 8.65
N PRO A 39 -2.40 13.93 8.92
CA PRO A 39 -1.96 15.21 8.36
C PRO A 39 -0.55 15.62 8.80
N ASP A 40 -0.09 15.14 9.96
CA ASP A 40 1.25 15.49 10.48
C ASP A 40 2.36 14.80 9.67
N THR A 41 2.05 13.70 8.99
CA THR A 41 2.98 13.00 8.10
C THR A 41 2.88 13.43 6.65
N ALA A 42 1.79 14.09 6.26
CA ALA A 42 1.51 14.43 4.86
C ALA A 42 2.55 15.41 4.28
N HIS A 43 2.99 15.12 3.04
CA HIS A 43 3.78 16.08 2.26
C HIS A 43 3.05 17.42 2.13
N PRO A 44 3.74 18.58 2.16
CA PRO A 44 3.08 19.90 2.11
C PRO A 44 2.22 20.16 0.86
N ASP A 45 2.49 19.47 -0.24
CA ASP A 45 1.69 19.57 -1.46
C ASP A 45 0.45 18.67 -1.46
N LEU A 46 0.23 17.87 -0.39
CA LEU A 46 -0.95 17.02 -0.26
C LEU A 46 -2.02 17.68 0.61
N LEU A 47 -3.21 17.83 0.06
CA LEU A 47 -4.39 18.28 0.78
C LEU A 47 -5.11 17.07 1.38
N VAL A 48 -5.15 16.99 2.69
CA VAL A 48 -5.91 15.98 3.44
C VAL A 48 -7.27 16.57 3.82
N SER A 49 -8.35 15.85 3.53
CA SER A 49 -9.71 16.28 3.88
C SER A 49 -9.95 16.32 5.39
N ALA A 50 -10.93 17.09 5.84
CA ALA A 50 -11.26 17.24 7.26
C ALA A 50 -11.66 15.92 7.93
N ASP A 51 -12.29 14.99 7.18
CA ASP A 51 -12.62 13.63 7.64
C ASP A 51 -11.42 12.68 7.60
N ARG A 52 -10.25 13.15 7.14
CA ARG A 52 -9.01 12.39 6.97
C ARG A 52 -9.13 11.14 6.09
N ARG A 53 -10.15 11.07 5.24
CA ARG A 53 -10.39 9.92 4.36
C ARG A 53 -9.97 10.15 2.93
N ARG A 54 -9.63 11.39 2.56
CA ARG A 54 -9.21 11.75 1.20
C ARG A 54 -7.89 12.51 1.24
N GLY A 55 -6.99 12.14 0.34
CA GLY A 55 -5.77 12.88 0.06
C GLY A 55 -5.72 13.20 -1.42
N ARG A 56 -5.38 14.42 -1.79
CA ARG A 56 -5.19 14.82 -3.19
C ARG A 56 -4.00 15.75 -3.33
N TRP A 57 -3.45 15.81 -4.50
CA TRP A 57 -2.46 16.83 -4.84
C TRP A 57 -3.09 18.22 -4.77
N GLY A 58 -2.38 19.17 -4.20
CA GLY A 58 -2.79 20.59 -4.12
C GLY A 58 -2.14 21.41 -5.24
N ASP A 59 -2.84 22.44 -5.68
CA ASP A 59 -2.34 23.36 -6.71
C ASP A 59 -1.24 24.28 -6.16
N THR A 60 -1.17 24.42 -4.83
CA THR A 60 -0.20 25.25 -4.11
C THR A 60 0.33 24.51 -2.89
N ARG A 61 1.64 24.68 -2.64
CA ARG A 61 2.29 24.15 -1.44
C ARG A 61 1.73 24.85 -0.19
N GLN A 62 1.33 24.03 0.78
CA GLN A 62 0.84 24.52 2.06
C GLN A 62 2.02 24.96 2.95
N ASP A 63 1.82 26.05 3.71
CA ASP A 63 2.75 26.48 4.76
C ASP A 63 2.49 25.67 6.03
N LEU A 64 3.15 24.51 6.12
CA LEU A 64 3.02 23.58 7.23
C LEU A 64 4.34 23.49 8.00
N PRO A 65 4.29 23.26 9.33
CA PRO A 65 5.49 23.03 10.12
C PRO A 65 6.33 21.88 9.58
N ASP A 66 7.65 22.10 9.46
CA ASP A 66 8.59 21.05 9.14
C ASP A 66 8.88 20.21 10.39
N ASN A 67 7.98 19.30 10.70
CA ASN A 67 8.18 18.34 11.78
C ASN A 67 8.95 17.10 11.29
N PRO A 68 9.58 16.31 12.16
CA PRO A 68 10.33 15.12 11.77
C PRO A 68 9.47 14.01 11.15
N GLU A 69 8.17 14.00 11.42
CA GLU A 69 7.23 12.99 10.91
C GLU A 69 6.78 13.26 9.47
N ARG A 70 6.91 14.50 9.01
CA ARG A 70 6.41 14.93 7.70
C ARG A 70 7.33 14.50 6.57
N PHE A 71 6.75 13.93 5.52
CA PHE A 71 7.46 13.73 4.25
C PHE A 71 7.74 15.10 3.59
N ASP A 72 8.96 15.31 3.12
CA ASP A 72 9.40 16.59 2.57
C ASP A 72 9.66 16.58 1.06
N THR A 73 9.99 15.42 0.50
CA THR A 73 10.44 15.31 -0.90
C THR A 73 9.50 14.48 -1.75
N VAL A 74 8.92 13.44 -1.18
CA VAL A 74 8.00 12.54 -1.90
C VAL A 74 6.56 12.77 -1.43
N PRO A 75 5.55 12.76 -2.34
CA PRO A 75 4.17 13.06 -1.99
C PRO A 75 3.50 11.90 -1.24
N CYS A 76 4.04 11.58 -0.08
CA CYS A 76 3.56 10.50 0.78
C CYS A 76 2.78 11.02 1.98
N VAL A 77 1.91 10.16 2.48
CA VAL A 77 1.20 10.30 3.76
C VAL A 77 1.01 8.91 4.37
N LEU A 78 1.05 8.82 5.69
CA LEU A 78 0.73 7.59 6.42
C LEU A 78 -0.70 7.58 6.94
N GLY A 79 -1.21 6.39 7.23
CA GLY A 79 -2.41 6.23 8.05
C GLY A 79 -2.15 6.63 9.50
N CYS A 80 -3.16 7.14 10.21
CA CYS A 80 -3.08 7.38 11.66
C CYS A 80 -2.90 6.07 12.43
N GLU A 81 -3.56 5.02 11.95
CA GLU A 81 -3.54 3.71 12.56
C GLU A 81 -2.20 3.02 12.34
N GLY A 82 -1.80 2.21 13.31
CA GLY A 82 -0.62 1.38 13.20
C GLY A 82 -0.83 0.05 13.90
N PHE A 83 -0.39 -1.01 13.24
CA PHE A 83 -0.61 -2.39 13.63
C PHE A 83 0.65 -3.01 14.19
N THR A 84 0.52 -3.76 15.27
CA THR A 84 1.60 -4.48 15.95
C THR A 84 1.30 -5.97 16.15
N SER A 85 0.11 -6.41 15.74
CA SER A 85 -0.34 -7.81 15.80
C SER A 85 -1.59 -8.00 14.93
N GLY A 86 -1.99 -9.24 14.70
CA GLY A 86 -3.24 -9.61 14.09
C GLY A 86 -3.30 -9.44 12.57
N ARG A 87 -4.51 -9.61 12.04
CA ARG A 87 -4.81 -9.55 10.61
C ARG A 87 -5.78 -8.43 10.33
N HIS A 88 -5.44 -7.57 9.40
CA HIS A 88 -6.18 -6.37 9.08
C HIS A 88 -6.34 -6.21 7.58
N TYR A 89 -7.43 -5.58 7.14
CA TYR A 89 -7.58 -5.15 5.75
C TYR A 89 -8.27 -3.80 5.66
N TRP A 90 -8.01 -3.10 4.58
CA TRP A 90 -8.71 -1.87 4.19
C TRP A 90 -8.72 -1.72 2.68
N GLU A 91 -9.55 -0.83 2.18
CA GLU A 91 -9.66 -0.53 0.76
C GLU A 91 -9.37 0.94 0.47
N VAL A 92 -8.74 1.16 -0.67
CA VAL A 92 -8.34 2.47 -1.16
C VAL A 92 -8.83 2.65 -2.59
N GLU A 93 -9.59 3.70 -2.84
CA GLU A 93 -9.82 4.19 -4.20
C GLU A 93 -8.67 5.09 -4.61
N VAL A 94 -8.20 4.92 -5.83
CA VAL A 94 -7.09 5.68 -6.41
C VAL A 94 -7.58 6.47 -7.60
N GLY A 95 -7.28 7.76 -7.64
CA GLY A 95 -7.58 8.60 -8.80
C GLY A 95 -6.70 8.22 -9.99
N VAL A 96 -7.33 8.03 -11.14
CA VAL A 96 -6.72 7.42 -12.35
C VAL A 96 -6.25 8.47 -13.35
N GLU A 97 -6.06 9.72 -12.98
CA GLU A 97 -5.53 10.72 -13.90
C GLU A 97 -4.02 10.57 -14.08
N ALA A 98 -3.61 10.58 -15.33
CA ALA A 98 -2.49 9.86 -15.92
C ALA A 98 -1.05 10.37 -15.67
N MET A 99 -0.76 11.21 -14.72
CA MET A 99 0.57 11.89 -14.67
C MET A 99 1.24 11.95 -13.29
N GLY A 100 1.30 10.87 -12.56
CA GLY A 100 2.05 10.90 -11.29
C GLY A 100 2.32 9.52 -10.71
N VAL A 101 3.42 9.40 -9.96
CA VAL A 101 3.73 8.18 -9.21
C VAL A 101 2.67 7.97 -8.14
N CYS A 102 1.95 6.86 -8.21
CA CYS A 102 1.00 6.44 -7.20
C CYS A 102 1.38 5.05 -6.69
N ALA A 103 1.41 4.89 -5.38
CA ALA A 103 1.58 3.58 -4.77
C ALA A 103 0.78 3.48 -3.47
N VAL A 104 0.27 2.28 -3.20
CA VAL A 104 -0.45 1.96 -1.97
C VAL A 104 0.25 0.82 -1.28
N GLY A 105 0.40 0.91 0.05
CA GLY A 105 1.10 -0.11 0.78
C GLY A 105 1.11 0.06 2.28
N VAL A 106 2.15 -0.48 2.88
CA VAL A 106 2.45 -0.36 4.31
C VAL A 106 3.91 0.00 4.50
N ALA A 107 4.22 0.66 5.61
CA ALA A 107 5.58 1.00 6.00
C ALA A 107 5.80 0.81 7.50
N ARG A 108 7.06 0.60 7.90
CA ARG A 108 7.44 0.67 9.31
C ARG A 108 7.22 2.08 9.87
N GLN A 109 6.95 2.18 11.16
CA GLN A 109 6.89 3.47 11.86
C GLN A 109 8.19 4.25 11.70
N SER A 110 9.34 3.60 11.67
CA SER A 110 10.67 4.19 11.53
C SER A 110 11.06 4.54 10.08
N VAL A 111 10.17 4.33 9.09
CA VAL A 111 10.48 4.63 7.70
C VAL A 111 11.01 6.07 7.55
N ARG A 112 12.04 6.24 6.73
CA ARG A 112 12.62 7.56 6.48
C ARG A 112 11.58 8.52 5.87
N ARG A 113 11.51 9.74 6.40
CA ARG A 113 10.57 10.78 5.98
C ARG A 113 11.23 11.86 5.12
N LYS A 114 12.54 12.00 5.25
CA LYS A 114 13.30 13.11 4.64
C LYS A 114 14.10 12.63 3.44
N GLY A 115 14.10 13.44 2.39
CA GLY A 115 14.78 13.16 1.14
C GLY A 115 14.05 12.12 0.27
N GLN A 116 14.74 11.68 -0.77
CA GLN A 116 14.20 10.67 -1.69
C GLN A 116 14.07 9.31 -1.01
N ILE A 117 12.90 8.73 -1.10
CA ILE A 117 12.63 7.35 -0.69
C ILE A 117 12.08 6.56 -1.88
N ARG A 118 12.19 5.27 -1.84
CA ARG A 118 11.61 4.36 -2.83
C ARG A 118 10.92 3.22 -2.11
N PRO A 119 9.79 2.70 -2.65
CA PRO A 119 9.20 1.47 -2.14
C PRO A 119 10.23 0.34 -2.20
N ASN A 120 10.77 -0.02 -1.04
CA ASN A 120 11.77 -1.07 -0.89
C ASN A 120 11.58 -1.75 0.47
N PRO A 121 11.38 -3.08 0.50
CA PRO A 121 11.29 -3.85 1.73
C PRO A 121 12.50 -3.69 2.68
N GLU A 122 13.70 -3.49 2.15
CA GLU A 122 14.90 -3.23 2.97
C GLU A 122 14.81 -1.91 3.71
N GLU A 123 14.19 -0.89 3.10
CA GLU A 123 13.89 0.40 3.72
C GLU A 123 12.62 0.37 4.58
N GLY A 124 11.98 -0.79 4.70
CA GLY A 124 10.76 -0.97 5.50
C GLY A 124 9.49 -0.49 4.80
N ILE A 125 9.45 -0.51 3.46
CA ILE A 125 8.30 -0.12 2.65
C ILE A 125 7.87 -1.30 1.77
N TRP A 126 6.61 -1.70 1.90
CA TRP A 126 5.96 -2.73 1.08
C TRP A 126 4.76 -2.09 0.38
N ALA A 127 4.90 -1.76 -0.89
CA ALA A 127 3.87 -1.06 -1.65
C ALA A 127 3.77 -1.56 -3.08
N VAL A 128 2.60 -1.39 -3.66
CA VAL A 128 2.31 -1.69 -5.07
C VAL A 128 2.02 -0.41 -5.83
N PRO A 129 2.50 -0.28 -7.08
CA PRO A 129 2.16 0.85 -7.93
C PRO A 129 0.67 0.78 -8.32
N CYS A 130 0.05 1.95 -8.50
CA CYS A 130 -1.34 2.05 -8.89
C CYS A 130 -1.54 2.09 -10.41
N SER A 131 -0.48 2.15 -11.21
CA SER A 131 -0.53 2.17 -12.68
C SER A 131 0.45 1.21 -13.31
N GLU A 132 0.13 0.73 -14.50
CA GLU A 132 0.96 -0.23 -15.25
C GLU A 132 2.33 0.32 -15.63
N ASP A 133 2.41 1.58 -16.05
CA ASP A 133 3.66 2.23 -16.44
C ASP A 133 4.67 2.32 -15.30
N GLN A 134 4.19 2.28 -14.06
CA GLN A 134 5.01 2.42 -12.87
C GLN A 134 5.44 1.06 -12.28
N SER A 135 4.79 -0.03 -12.66
CA SER A 135 5.20 -1.37 -12.23
C SER A 135 6.63 -1.69 -12.66
N ARG A 136 7.08 -1.12 -13.78
CA ARG A 136 8.47 -1.22 -14.27
C ARG A 136 9.46 -0.35 -13.50
N ALA A 137 9.01 0.75 -12.90
CA ALA A 137 9.89 1.70 -12.21
C ALA A 137 10.14 1.35 -10.74
N LEU A 138 9.24 0.61 -10.11
CA LEU A 138 9.30 0.24 -8.69
C LEU A 138 9.83 -1.19 -8.44
N THR A 139 10.07 -1.97 -9.50
CA THR A 139 10.69 -3.29 -9.40
C THR A 139 12.21 -3.16 -9.56
N SER A 140 12.95 -3.78 -8.66
CA SER A 140 14.41 -3.90 -8.79
C SER A 140 14.79 -4.66 -10.07
N PRO A 141 15.92 -4.33 -10.74
CA PRO A 141 16.40 -5.06 -11.91
C PRO A 141 16.53 -6.55 -11.59
N GLY A 142 15.79 -7.39 -12.29
CA GLY A 142 15.82 -8.85 -12.11
C GLY A 142 14.56 -9.46 -11.49
N GLN A 143 13.57 -8.67 -11.08
CA GLN A 143 12.27 -9.16 -10.63
C GLN A 143 11.19 -8.75 -11.64
N SER A 144 10.89 -9.65 -12.58
CA SER A 144 9.69 -9.51 -13.40
C SER A 144 8.49 -9.95 -12.59
N THR A 145 7.73 -9.00 -12.07
CA THR A 145 6.37 -9.26 -11.63
C THR A 145 5.48 -9.37 -12.86
N PRO A 146 4.80 -10.47 -13.09
CA PRO A 146 3.73 -10.51 -14.07
C PRO A 146 2.51 -9.86 -13.46
N VAL A 147 2.49 -8.53 -13.37
CA VAL A 147 1.25 -7.80 -13.22
C VAL A 147 0.75 -7.59 -14.64
N SER A 148 -0.26 -8.34 -15.00
CA SER A 148 -1.04 -8.09 -16.20
C SER A 148 -2.46 -7.82 -15.82
N PRO A 149 -2.81 -6.64 -15.34
CA PRO A 149 -4.15 -6.14 -15.56
C PRO A 149 -4.12 -5.27 -16.81
N SER A 150 -4.94 -5.59 -17.76
CA SER A 150 -5.20 -4.76 -18.95
C SER A 150 -5.80 -3.38 -18.61
N ARG A 151 -5.80 -2.99 -17.34
CA ARG A 151 -6.23 -1.70 -16.81
C ARG A 151 -5.78 -1.57 -15.35
N ALA A 152 -5.19 -0.42 -15.00
CA ALA A 152 -4.83 -0.10 -13.62
C ALA A 152 -6.04 -0.20 -12.67
N PRO A 153 -5.90 -0.83 -11.50
CA PRO A 153 -7.01 -0.97 -10.56
C PRO A 153 -7.37 0.40 -9.96
N CYS A 154 -8.65 0.79 -10.07
CA CYS A 154 -9.18 2.00 -9.44
C CYS A 154 -9.37 1.83 -7.93
N ARG A 155 -9.42 0.59 -7.44
CA ARG A 155 -9.60 0.25 -6.03
C ARG A 155 -8.68 -0.89 -5.65
N ILE A 156 -7.86 -0.64 -4.63
CA ILE A 156 -6.90 -1.62 -4.11
C ILE A 156 -7.34 -2.02 -2.71
N ARG A 157 -7.42 -3.33 -2.47
CA ARG A 157 -7.56 -3.90 -1.15
C ARG A 157 -6.19 -4.29 -0.64
N VAL A 158 -5.85 -3.79 0.55
CA VAL A 158 -4.63 -4.13 1.26
C VAL A 158 -4.97 -5.09 2.38
N TYR A 159 -4.24 -6.18 2.46
CA TYR A 159 -4.31 -7.16 3.52
C TYR A 159 -2.96 -7.21 4.24
N LEU A 160 -2.98 -7.13 5.56
CA LEU A 160 -1.82 -7.22 6.44
C LEU A 160 -2.03 -8.35 7.45
N ASP A 161 -1.18 -9.36 7.39
CA ASP A 161 -1.02 -10.37 8.45
C ASP A 161 0.29 -10.06 9.18
N TYR A 162 0.17 -9.30 10.28
CA TYR A 162 1.33 -8.86 11.03
C TYR A 162 2.10 -10.06 11.61
N ASP A 163 1.38 -10.99 12.24
CA ASP A 163 1.97 -12.13 12.93
C ASP A 163 2.61 -13.13 11.95
N GLY A 164 1.99 -13.31 10.79
CA GLY A 164 2.51 -14.13 9.69
C GLY A 164 3.58 -13.45 8.84
N GLY A 165 3.88 -12.15 9.06
CA GLY A 165 4.83 -11.39 8.25
C GLY A 165 4.43 -11.31 6.78
N ARG A 166 3.16 -11.05 6.49
CA ARG A 166 2.60 -11.06 5.13
C ARG A 166 1.88 -9.75 4.82
N GLY A 167 2.09 -9.26 3.59
CA GLY A 167 1.29 -8.19 3.00
C GLY A 167 0.79 -8.63 1.64
N ALA A 168 -0.52 -8.53 1.38
CA ALA A 168 -1.11 -8.88 0.10
C ALA A 168 -1.98 -7.74 -0.43
N PHE A 169 -1.99 -7.58 -1.74
CA PHE A 169 -2.67 -6.52 -2.45
C PHE A 169 -3.53 -7.13 -3.55
N PHE A 170 -4.77 -6.67 -3.62
CA PHE A 170 -5.77 -7.19 -4.56
C PHE A 170 -6.46 -6.04 -5.29
N ASP A 171 -6.84 -6.26 -6.54
CA ASP A 171 -7.86 -5.44 -7.20
C ASP A 171 -9.20 -5.68 -6.50
N ALA A 172 -9.69 -4.70 -5.76
CA ALA A 172 -10.93 -4.86 -4.99
C ALA A 172 -12.19 -4.94 -5.86
N GLY A 173 -12.10 -4.51 -7.12
CA GLY A 173 -13.21 -4.61 -8.08
C GLY A 173 -13.34 -6.01 -8.69
N ARG A 174 -12.20 -6.69 -8.90
CA ARG A 174 -12.15 -8.00 -9.56
C ARG A 174 -11.83 -9.15 -8.61
N GLY A 175 -11.22 -8.85 -7.46
CA GLY A 175 -10.71 -9.85 -6.53
C GLY A 175 -9.36 -10.43 -6.95
N ASP A 176 -8.77 -9.96 -8.06
CA ASP A 176 -7.51 -10.49 -8.58
C ASP A 176 -6.33 -10.08 -7.68
N PRO A 177 -5.40 -11.00 -7.39
CA PRO A 177 -4.19 -10.67 -6.65
C PRO A 177 -3.26 -9.79 -7.50
N ILE A 178 -2.76 -8.70 -6.92
CA ILE A 178 -1.76 -7.83 -7.54
C ILE A 178 -0.35 -8.27 -7.13
N LEU A 179 -0.10 -8.35 -5.81
CA LEU A 179 1.20 -8.70 -5.27
C LEU A 179 1.05 -9.24 -3.84
N THR A 180 1.94 -10.15 -3.47
CA THR A 180 2.06 -10.63 -2.09
C THR A 180 3.50 -10.59 -1.64
N PHE A 181 3.75 -9.95 -0.50
CA PHE A 181 5.01 -10.01 0.21
C PHE A 181 4.95 -11.11 1.26
N LEU A 182 5.81 -12.10 1.14
CA LEU A 182 5.98 -13.17 2.12
C LEU A 182 7.24 -12.89 2.96
N ARG A 183 7.17 -13.22 4.25
CA ARG A 183 8.28 -13.00 5.19
C ARG A 183 8.73 -11.54 5.27
N ALA A 184 7.76 -10.62 5.28
CA ALA A 184 8.04 -9.22 5.52
C ALA A 184 8.67 -9.08 6.92
N ALA A 185 9.89 -8.55 6.98
CA ALA A 185 10.59 -8.34 8.22
C ALA A 185 10.07 -7.09 8.92
N PHE A 186 8.95 -7.19 9.64
CA PHE A 186 8.37 -6.05 10.37
C PHE A 186 9.22 -5.66 11.59
N ALA A 187 10.15 -6.53 12.00
CA ALA A 187 11.14 -6.27 13.05
C ALA A 187 10.53 -5.85 14.41
N GLY A 188 9.31 -6.27 14.70
CA GLY A 188 8.60 -5.86 15.92
C GLY A 188 8.11 -4.40 15.91
N GLU A 189 8.30 -3.70 14.79
CA GLU A 189 7.86 -2.31 14.67
C GLU A 189 6.37 -2.22 14.33
N ARG A 190 5.79 -1.08 14.69
CA ARG A 190 4.44 -0.71 14.25
C ARG A 190 4.43 -0.53 12.74
N ILE A 191 3.50 -1.18 12.05
CA ILE A 191 3.30 -1.08 10.61
C ILE A 191 2.12 -0.15 10.35
N ARG A 192 2.34 0.87 9.53
CA ARG A 192 1.33 1.87 9.18
C ARG A 192 0.94 1.77 7.71
N PRO A 193 -0.32 2.02 7.34
CA PRO A 193 -0.70 2.24 5.96
C PRO A 193 0.13 3.36 5.33
N LEU A 194 0.57 3.16 4.09
CA LEU A 194 1.34 4.13 3.32
C LEU A 194 0.62 4.45 2.01
N PHE A 195 0.53 5.73 1.69
CA PHE A 195 -0.05 6.23 0.45
C PHE A 195 0.91 7.19 -0.23
N TRP A 196 1.35 6.84 -1.42
CA TRP A 196 2.09 7.72 -2.32
C TRP A 196 1.08 8.28 -3.31
N VAL A 197 0.76 9.56 -3.18
CA VAL A 197 -0.39 10.18 -3.83
C VAL A 197 0.06 10.94 -5.09
N GLY A 198 -0.14 10.34 -6.25
CA GLY A 198 0.13 11.00 -7.53
C GLY A 198 -0.96 11.97 -7.95
N VAL A 199 -2.23 11.64 -7.70
CA VAL A 199 -3.40 12.48 -7.99
C VAL A 199 -4.31 12.55 -6.79
N SER A 200 -4.97 11.47 -6.45
CA SER A 200 -5.83 11.38 -5.26
C SER A 200 -5.95 9.95 -4.73
N VAL A 201 -6.23 9.86 -3.43
CA VAL A 201 -6.62 8.61 -2.76
C VAL A 201 -7.85 8.86 -1.89
N ARG A 202 -8.70 7.85 -1.77
CA ARG A 202 -9.86 7.85 -0.88
C ARG A 202 -9.93 6.53 -0.12
N LEU A 203 -10.00 6.62 1.18
CA LEU A 203 -10.21 5.49 2.08
C LEU A 203 -11.71 5.16 2.20
N LEU A 204 -12.05 3.89 2.10
CA LEU A 204 -13.43 3.39 2.07
C LEU A 204 -13.86 2.84 3.42
#